data_bfcea8c0d0b5b74612adb98af02bb0b8
#
_entry.id   bfcea8c0d0b5b74612adb98af02bb0b8
#
_cell.length_a   1.000
_cell.length_b   1.000
_cell.length_c   1.000
_cell.angle_alpha   90.00
_cell.angle_beta   90.00
_cell.angle_gamma   90.00
#
_symmetry.space_group_name_H-M   'P 1'
#
loop_
_entity.id
_entity.type
_entity.pdbx_description
1 polymer ?
#
loop_
_entity_poly.entity_id
_entity_poly.type
_entity_poly.pdbx_seq_one_letter_code
_entity_poly.pdbx_strand_id
1 'polypeptide(L)'
;MRKALLTICACVLLSACYVVRQEKFEQSVHSWIRIDMPFSQAISILGSKGLTCAGSQPASCARIRQGLQPYSCVERVDVSFADPWMLVDAIEIPKIVCAGL
;
A
#
# COMPACT_ATOMS: atom_id res chain seq x y z
N MET A 1 9.32 35.12 11.60
CA MET A 1 10.25 34.22 10.91
C MET A 1 10.59 32.99 11.72
N ARG A 2 10.94 33.12 12.99
CA ARG A 2 11.27 31.96 13.82
C ARG A 2 10.13 30.95 13.94
N LYS A 3 8.89 31.45 14.09
CA LYS A 3 7.72 30.58 14.19
C LYS A 3 7.46 29.79 12.91
N ALA A 4 7.71 30.40 11.75
CA ALA A 4 7.54 29.72 10.47
C ALA A 4 8.57 28.61 10.30
N LEU A 5 9.83 28.85 10.70
CA LEU A 5 10.88 27.85 10.65
C LEU A 5 10.57 26.65 11.56
N LEU A 6 10.11 26.93 12.79
CA LEU A 6 9.73 25.86 13.71
C LEU A 6 8.56 25.02 13.18
N THR A 7 7.58 25.68 12.56
CA THR A 7 6.44 24.98 11.95
C THR A 7 6.90 24.08 10.82
N ILE A 8 7.80 24.56 9.96
CA ILE A 8 8.34 23.75 8.86
C ILE A 8 9.09 22.54 9.39
N CYS A 9 9.92 22.72 10.41
CA CYS A 9 10.65 21.60 11.02
C CYS A 9 9.70 20.57 11.62
N ALA A 10 8.64 21.01 12.30
CA ALA A 10 7.64 20.09 12.85
C ALA A 10 6.93 19.30 11.76
N CYS A 11 6.58 19.95 10.65
CA CYS A 11 5.95 19.26 9.51
C CYS A 11 6.88 18.22 8.89
N VAL A 12 8.16 18.52 8.76
CA VAL A 12 9.14 17.58 8.23
C VAL A 12 9.28 16.38 9.14
N LEU A 13 9.35 16.59 10.46
CA LEU A 13 9.43 15.50 11.43
C LEU A 13 8.19 14.61 11.39
N LEU A 14 7.00 15.20 11.27
CA LEU A 14 5.76 14.46 11.18
C LEU A 14 5.66 13.65 9.89
N SER A 15 6.15 14.21 8.78
CA SER A 15 6.12 13.52 7.48
C SER A 15 7.13 12.37 7.41
N ALA A 16 8.16 12.37 8.28
CA ALA A 16 9.12 11.27 8.36
C ALA A 16 8.57 10.05 9.09
N CYS A 17 7.45 10.19 9.82
CA CYS A 17 6.82 9.10 10.54
C CYS A 17 5.66 8.54 9.75
N TYR A 18 5.62 7.20 9.63
CA TYR A 18 4.48 6.55 9.00
C TYR A 18 3.26 6.60 9.91
N VAL A 19 2.17 7.10 9.38
CA VAL A 19 0.88 7.13 10.08
C VAL A 19 -0.09 6.25 9.31
N VAL A 20 -0.77 5.35 10.02
CA VAL A 20 -1.74 4.44 9.40
C VAL A 20 -2.92 5.25 8.88
N ARG A 21 -3.14 5.16 7.57
CA ARG A 21 -4.29 5.78 6.92
C ARG A 21 -4.89 4.80 5.93
N GLN A 22 -5.86 4.05 6.38
CA GLN A 22 -6.52 3.03 5.58
C GLN A 22 -7.09 3.59 4.28
N GLU A 23 -7.85 4.68 4.38
CA GLU A 23 -8.47 5.30 3.22
C GLU A 23 -7.45 5.79 2.20
N LYS A 24 -6.36 6.37 2.67
CA LYS A 24 -5.33 6.89 1.80
C LYS A 24 -4.63 5.76 1.05
N PHE A 25 -4.36 4.66 1.73
CA PHE A 25 -3.79 3.48 1.10
C PHE A 25 -4.73 2.91 0.04
N GLU A 26 -6.02 2.78 0.36
CA GLU A 26 -7.02 2.30 -0.57
C GLU A 26 -7.11 3.20 -1.81
N GLN A 27 -7.14 4.51 -1.62
CA GLN A 27 -7.14 5.46 -2.72
C GLN A 27 -5.89 5.32 -3.59
N SER A 28 -4.73 5.14 -2.97
CA SER A 28 -3.48 4.94 -3.70
C SER A 28 -3.55 3.69 -4.56
N VAL A 29 -3.99 2.57 -3.98
CA VAL A 29 -4.10 1.31 -4.70
C VAL A 29 -5.05 1.45 -5.90
N HIS A 30 -6.20 2.08 -5.71
CA HIS A 30 -7.17 2.27 -6.79
C HIS A 30 -6.68 3.24 -7.86
N SER A 31 -5.68 4.06 -7.56
CA SER A 31 -5.03 4.89 -8.57
C SER A 31 -3.96 4.13 -9.34
N TRP A 32 -3.39 3.06 -8.76
CA TRP A 32 -2.33 2.27 -9.39
C TRP A 32 -2.88 1.17 -10.27
N ILE A 33 -3.90 0.45 -9.78
CA ILE A 33 -4.48 -0.71 -10.47
C ILE A 33 -6.00 -0.58 -10.51
N ARG A 34 -6.61 -1.28 -11.47
CA ARG A 34 -8.06 -1.24 -11.64
C ARG A 34 -8.59 -2.57 -12.15
N ILE A 35 -9.90 -2.76 -12.01
CA ILE A 35 -10.60 -3.90 -12.57
C ILE A 35 -10.46 -3.88 -14.09
N ASP A 36 -10.41 -5.04 -14.70
CA ASP A 36 -10.28 -5.28 -16.14
C ASP A 36 -8.91 -4.96 -16.74
N MET A 37 -7.93 -4.57 -15.94
CA MET A 37 -6.57 -4.46 -16.45
C MET A 37 -5.91 -5.84 -16.47
N PRO A 38 -4.86 -6.05 -17.30
CA PRO A 38 -4.14 -7.32 -17.30
C PRO A 38 -3.54 -7.61 -15.91
N PHE A 39 -3.73 -8.85 -15.44
CA PHE A 39 -3.25 -9.27 -14.11
C PHE A 39 -1.73 -9.08 -13.97
N SER A 40 -0.97 -9.48 -14.99
CA SER A 40 0.49 -9.34 -14.95
C SER A 40 0.93 -7.89 -14.82
N GLN A 41 0.20 -6.98 -15.47
CA GLN A 41 0.47 -5.55 -15.37
C GLN A 41 0.19 -5.04 -13.97
N ALA A 42 -0.92 -5.47 -13.36
CA ALA A 42 -1.26 -5.09 -11.99
C ALA A 42 -0.17 -5.52 -11.01
N ILE A 43 0.30 -6.77 -11.13
CA ILE A 43 1.36 -7.30 -10.27
C ILE A 43 2.66 -6.52 -10.47
N SER A 44 3.00 -6.20 -11.70
CA SER A 44 4.20 -5.42 -12.01
C SER A 44 4.13 -4.02 -11.38
N ILE A 45 2.98 -3.37 -11.47
CA ILE A 45 2.78 -2.04 -10.88
C ILE A 45 2.93 -2.10 -9.35
N LEU A 46 2.27 -3.08 -8.71
CA LEU A 46 2.36 -3.22 -7.26
C LEU A 46 3.80 -3.49 -6.82
N GLY A 47 4.53 -4.32 -7.57
CA GLY A 47 5.95 -4.54 -7.32
C GLY A 47 6.76 -3.26 -7.41
N SER A 48 6.47 -2.41 -8.38
CA SER A 48 7.16 -1.13 -8.54
C SER A 48 6.87 -0.15 -7.39
N LYS A 49 5.77 -0.35 -6.68
CA LYS A 49 5.41 0.46 -5.51
C LYS A 49 5.99 -0.12 -4.21
N GLY A 50 6.79 -1.15 -4.30
CA GLY A 50 7.47 -1.73 -3.15
C GLY A 50 6.74 -2.89 -2.49
N LEU A 51 5.64 -3.38 -3.08
CA LEU A 51 4.96 -4.54 -2.55
C LEU A 51 5.59 -5.82 -3.10
N THR A 52 5.63 -6.86 -2.29
CA THR A 52 6.06 -8.19 -2.71
C THR A 52 4.83 -9.06 -2.86
N CYS A 53 4.68 -9.66 -4.03
CA CYS A 53 3.49 -10.44 -4.36
C CYS A 53 3.79 -11.94 -4.32
N ALA A 54 2.83 -12.72 -3.81
CA ALA A 54 2.90 -14.18 -3.75
C ALA A 54 1.54 -14.78 -4.07
N GLY A 55 1.54 -15.94 -4.72
CA GLY A 55 0.31 -16.61 -5.10
C GLY A 55 -0.27 -16.06 -6.39
N SER A 56 -1.40 -16.61 -6.82
CA SER A 56 -2.03 -16.20 -8.07
C SER A 56 -3.54 -16.08 -8.02
N GLN A 57 -4.22 -16.79 -7.09
CA GLN A 57 -5.68 -16.76 -6.99
C GLN A 57 -6.14 -16.75 -5.51
N PRO A 58 -6.08 -15.64 -4.81
CA PRO A 58 -5.56 -14.34 -5.25
C PRO A 58 -4.04 -14.24 -5.10
N ALA A 59 -3.45 -13.27 -5.80
CA ALA A 59 -2.09 -12.85 -5.49
C ALA A 59 -2.15 -11.89 -4.31
N SER A 60 -1.42 -12.20 -3.25
CA SER A 60 -1.32 -11.33 -2.08
C SER A 60 -0.06 -10.51 -2.19
N CYS A 61 -0.21 -9.21 -2.27
CA CYS A 61 0.90 -8.27 -2.38
C CYS A 61 0.96 -7.44 -1.10
N ALA A 62 2.12 -7.38 -0.48
CA ALA A 62 2.26 -6.70 0.79
C ALA A 62 3.60 -5.96 0.89
N ARG A 63 3.61 -4.93 1.70
CA ARG A 63 4.84 -4.25 2.08
C ARG A 63 4.78 -3.88 3.56
N ILE A 64 5.93 -3.83 4.19
CA ILE A 64 6.03 -3.45 5.60
C ILE A 64 6.41 -1.98 5.67
N ARG A 65 5.63 -1.21 6.44
CA ARG A 65 5.92 0.20 6.71
C ARG A 65 6.29 0.33 8.17
N GLN A 66 7.39 1.01 8.42
CA GLN A 66 7.84 1.23 9.79
C GLN A 66 7.41 2.61 10.26
N GLY A 67 6.74 2.63 11.41
CA GLY A 67 6.43 3.86 12.12
C GLY A 67 7.52 4.16 13.13
N LEU A 68 7.12 4.77 14.25
CA LEU A 68 8.04 4.96 15.37
C LEU A 68 8.41 3.60 15.96
N GLN A 69 9.69 3.39 16.21
CA GLN A 69 10.17 2.15 16.79
C GLN A 69 9.49 1.84 18.13
N PRO A 70 9.13 0.59 18.40
CA PRO A 70 9.30 -0.66 17.64
C PRO A 70 8.07 -1.06 16.80
N TYR A 71 7.44 -0.14 16.19
CA TYR A 71 6.14 -0.24 15.55
C TYR A 71 6.27 -0.49 14.04
N SER A 72 5.61 -1.51 13.51
CA SER A 72 5.60 -1.77 12.07
C SER A 72 4.19 -2.16 11.61
N CYS A 73 3.86 -1.79 10.40
CA CYS A 73 2.54 -2.01 9.81
C CYS A 73 2.66 -2.73 8.47
N VAL A 74 1.69 -3.62 8.19
CA VAL A 74 1.63 -4.34 6.92
C VAL A 74 0.50 -3.78 6.09
N GLU A 75 0.83 -3.25 4.92
CA GLU A 75 -0.11 -2.84 3.89
C GLU A 75 -0.23 -3.97 2.88
N ARG A 76 -1.44 -4.48 2.67
CA ARG A 76 -1.67 -5.64 1.81
C ARG A 76 -2.79 -5.37 0.80
N VAL A 77 -2.61 -5.93 -0.40
CA VAL A 77 -3.61 -5.92 -1.46
C VAL A 77 -3.73 -7.32 -2.02
N ASP A 78 -4.93 -7.83 -2.10
CA ASP A 78 -5.21 -9.13 -2.71
C ASP A 78 -5.87 -8.89 -4.08
N VAL A 79 -5.26 -9.43 -5.13
CA VAL A 79 -5.70 -9.23 -6.51
C VAL A 79 -6.05 -10.58 -7.11
N SER A 80 -7.27 -10.69 -7.61
CA SER A 80 -7.74 -11.90 -8.31
C SER A 80 -7.95 -11.60 -9.79
N PHE A 81 -7.95 -12.66 -10.61
CA PHE A 81 -8.20 -12.51 -12.04
C PHE A 81 -9.22 -13.55 -12.51
N ALA A 82 -9.83 -13.28 -13.65
CA ALA A 82 -10.79 -14.19 -14.28
C ALA A 82 -10.23 -14.74 -15.60
N ASP A 83 -10.44 -16.04 -15.82
CA ASP A 83 -10.14 -16.67 -17.10
C ASP A 83 -11.21 -16.30 -18.14
N PRO A 84 -10.91 -16.37 -19.44
CA PRO A 84 -9.65 -16.84 -20.04
C PRO A 84 -8.60 -15.75 -20.27
N TRP A 85 -8.95 -14.48 -20.04
CA TRP A 85 -8.09 -13.38 -20.45
C TRP A 85 -7.12 -12.93 -19.35
N MET A 86 -7.22 -13.51 -18.16
CA MET A 86 -6.41 -13.12 -17.00
C MET A 86 -6.50 -11.62 -16.73
N LEU A 87 -7.70 -11.10 -16.71
CA LEU A 87 -7.96 -9.71 -16.34
C LEU A 87 -8.33 -9.63 -14.86
N VAL A 88 -7.92 -8.56 -14.22
CA VAL A 88 -8.23 -8.35 -12.79
C VAL A 88 -9.75 -8.28 -12.62
N ASP A 89 -10.30 -9.14 -11.77
CA ASP A 89 -11.74 -9.16 -11.50
C ASP A 89 -12.09 -8.74 -10.08
N ALA A 90 -11.15 -8.77 -9.16
CA ALA A 90 -11.38 -8.33 -7.79
C ALA A 90 -10.11 -7.77 -7.19
N ILE A 91 -10.27 -6.69 -6.43
CA ILE A 91 -9.19 -6.05 -5.68
C ILE A 91 -9.71 -5.91 -4.26
N GLU A 92 -9.07 -6.61 -3.32
CA GLU A 92 -9.42 -6.54 -1.91
C GLU A 92 -8.27 -5.93 -1.13
N ILE A 93 -8.59 -4.97 -0.26
CA ILE A 93 -7.60 -4.28 0.54
C ILE A 93 -7.94 -4.52 2.01
N PRO A 94 -7.32 -5.52 2.65
CA PRO A 94 -7.56 -5.77 4.07
C PRO A 94 -7.12 -4.58 4.92
N LYS A 95 -7.63 -4.52 6.13
CA LYS A 95 -7.20 -3.48 7.06
C LYS A 95 -5.71 -3.57 7.32
N ILE A 96 -5.06 -2.43 7.39
CA ILE A 96 -3.65 -2.35 7.74
C ILE A 96 -3.50 -2.89 9.16
N VAL A 97 -2.62 -3.86 9.33
CA VAL A 97 -2.35 -4.48 10.63
C VAL A 97 -1.00 -4.00 11.11
N CYS A 98 -0.97 -3.51 12.32
CA CYS A 98 0.24 -2.98 12.93
C CYS A 98 0.58 -3.79 14.16
N ALA A 99 1.87 -4.03 14.38
CA ALA A 99 2.39 -4.71 15.55
C ALA A 99 3.61 -3.99 16.06
N GLY A 100 3.75 -3.98 17.39
CA GLY A 100 4.89 -3.40 18.08
C GLY A 100 5.12 -4.14 19.37
N LEU A 101 6.28 -3.92 19.95
CA LEU A 101 6.65 -4.55 21.23
C LEU A 101 6.18 -3.75 22.42
#